data_f6212b2455905643365fe9dfca2bc2e3
#
_entry.id   f6212b2455905643365fe9dfca2bc2e3
#
_cell.length_a   1.000
_cell.length_b   1.000
_cell.length_c   1.000
_cell.angle_alpha   90.00
_cell.angle_beta   90.00
_cell.angle_gamma   90.00
#
_symmetry.space_group_name_H-M   'P 1'
#
loop_
_entity.id
_entity.type
_entity.pdbx_description
1 polymer ?
#
loop_
_entity_poly.entity_id
_entity_poly.type
_entity_poly.pdbx_seq_one_letter_code
_entity_poly.pdbx_strand_id
1 'polypeptide(L)'
;NGIIVNDTYQTSHPDIYAVGDAILVRQEITGEDALISLASPANRQGRQVADVIAGLERSNKGSIGTAIVRIFDLVAASTGLNERLARQKFLDVAVVHTTGKDHAGYYPGASDLILKLIFNSKTGRLYGAQAIGQKGVDKRIDVLATAIKAGLTIFDLSELEFTYAPPFGAAKDPVNMIGYAAINIAEGISETVQWYELEDKLAQG
;
A
#
# COMPACT_ATOMS: atom_id res chain seq x y z
N ASN A 1 20.34 -6.71 -6.81
CA ASN A 1 20.83 -8.06 -7.11
C ASN A 1 20.30 -9.04 -6.05
N GLY A 2 19.59 -10.07 -6.46
CA GLY A 2 19.06 -11.13 -5.61
C GLY A 2 19.10 -12.47 -6.34
N ILE A 3 18.91 -13.56 -5.60
CA ILE A 3 18.85 -14.91 -6.16
C ILE A 3 17.54 -15.03 -6.97
N ILE A 4 17.67 -15.47 -8.21
CA ILE A 4 16.52 -15.76 -9.07
C ILE A 4 15.98 -17.14 -8.69
N VAL A 5 14.69 -17.24 -8.46
CA VAL A 5 13.98 -18.49 -8.19
C VAL A 5 12.74 -18.58 -9.08
N ASN A 6 12.29 -19.79 -9.33
CA ASN A 6 11.00 -20.02 -9.98
C ASN A 6 9.83 -19.87 -8.98
N ASP A 7 8.61 -20.08 -9.44
CA ASP A 7 7.40 -19.96 -8.61
C ASP A 7 7.33 -20.95 -7.45
N THR A 8 8.18 -21.97 -7.45
CA THR A 8 8.29 -22.96 -6.35
C THR A 8 9.51 -22.74 -5.49
N TYR A 9 10.17 -21.58 -5.57
CA TYR A 9 11.38 -21.19 -4.82
C TYR A 9 12.65 -21.94 -5.20
N GLN A 10 12.66 -22.73 -6.26
CA GLN A 10 13.81 -23.46 -6.75
C GLN A 10 14.73 -22.53 -7.53
N THR A 11 16.03 -22.62 -7.31
CA THR A 11 17.07 -21.89 -8.06
C THR A 11 17.31 -22.53 -9.44
N SER A 12 18.35 -22.08 -10.12
CA SER A 12 18.84 -22.76 -11.36
C SER A 12 19.36 -24.17 -11.09
N HIS A 13 19.66 -24.54 -9.84
CA HIS A 13 20.05 -25.89 -9.47
C HIS A 13 18.85 -26.65 -8.89
N PRO A 14 18.52 -27.86 -9.37
CA PRO A 14 17.29 -28.57 -9.00
C PRO A 14 17.16 -28.95 -7.54
N ASP A 15 18.26 -29.09 -6.81
CA ASP A 15 18.26 -29.47 -5.40
C ASP A 15 18.44 -28.29 -4.44
N ILE A 16 18.45 -27.04 -4.98
CA ILE A 16 18.68 -25.82 -4.20
C ILE A 16 17.47 -24.92 -4.28
N TYR A 17 16.94 -24.56 -3.11
CA TYR A 17 15.85 -23.59 -2.94
C TYR A 17 16.37 -22.35 -2.22
N ALA A 18 15.76 -21.20 -2.49
CA ALA A 18 16.08 -19.95 -1.80
C ALA A 18 14.81 -19.19 -1.46
N VAL A 19 14.80 -18.52 -0.29
CA VAL A 19 13.68 -17.74 0.23
C VAL A 19 14.17 -16.53 1.02
N GLY A 20 13.27 -15.66 1.39
CA GLY A 20 13.52 -14.50 2.25
C GLY A 20 14.21 -13.35 1.53
N ASP A 21 15.00 -12.60 2.27
CA ASP A 21 15.58 -11.32 1.81
C ASP A 21 16.60 -11.49 0.68
N ALA A 22 17.09 -12.72 0.47
CA ALA A 22 18.11 -13.02 -0.54
C ALA A 22 17.54 -13.15 -1.97
N ILE A 23 16.24 -13.37 -2.14
CA ILE A 23 15.63 -13.67 -3.44
C ILE A 23 15.02 -12.44 -4.11
N LEU A 24 14.93 -12.48 -5.44
CA LEU A 24 14.03 -11.62 -6.18
C LEU A 24 12.61 -12.18 -6.12
N VAL A 25 11.65 -11.29 -5.88
CA VAL A 25 10.23 -11.62 -5.87
C VAL A 25 9.49 -10.74 -6.87
N ARG A 26 8.42 -11.27 -7.44
CA ARG A 26 7.54 -10.48 -8.30
C ARG A 26 6.83 -9.41 -7.47
N GLN A 27 7.03 -8.13 -7.82
CA GLN A 27 6.22 -7.04 -7.30
C GLN A 27 4.85 -7.09 -7.99
N GLU A 28 3.78 -7.35 -7.23
CA GLU A 28 2.47 -7.72 -7.79
C GLU A 28 1.78 -6.60 -8.60
N ILE A 29 2.12 -5.34 -8.33
CA ILE A 29 1.50 -4.20 -9.00
C ILE A 29 2.14 -3.96 -10.38
N THR A 30 3.47 -4.06 -10.47
CA THR A 30 4.24 -3.85 -11.70
C THR A 30 4.42 -5.12 -12.52
N GLY A 31 4.36 -6.29 -11.88
CA GLY A 31 4.69 -7.57 -12.50
C GLY A 31 6.19 -7.82 -12.70
N GLU A 32 7.05 -6.91 -12.24
CA GLU A 32 8.50 -6.99 -12.38
C GLU A 32 9.17 -7.60 -11.15
N ASP A 33 10.37 -8.12 -11.34
CA ASP A 33 11.18 -8.61 -10.24
C ASP A 33 11.70 -7.46 -9.36
N ALA A 34 11.59 -7.63 -8.06
CA ALA A 34 12.04 -6.67 -7.07
C ALA A 34 12.66 -7.35 -5.85
N LEU A 35 13.56 -6.65 -5.19
CA LEU A 35 14.06 -7.06 -3.88
C LEU A 35 13.13 -6.47 -2.80
N ILE A 36 12.41 -7.34 -2.11
CA ILE A 36 11.46 -6.97 -1.05
C ILE A 36 11.86 -7.68 0.23
N SER A 37 12.79 -7.07 0.95
CA SER A 37 13.38 -7.60 2.19
C SER A 37 12.48 -7.26 3.38
N LEU A 38 11.47 -8.09 3.62
CA LEU A 38 10.47 -7.93 4.67
C LEU A 38 10.15 -9.25 5.35
N ALA A 39 9.99 -9.23 6.67
CA ALA A 39 9.78 -10.44 7.47
C ALA A 39 8.49 -11.19 7.12
N SER A 40 7.39 -10.51 6.81
CA SER A 40 6.12 -11.15 6.47
C SER A 40 6.19 -11.98 5.17
N PRO A 41 6.70 -11.46 4.04
CA PRO A 41 6.96 -12.29 2.86
C PRO A 41 7.92 -13.44 3.15
N ALA A 42 9.03 -13.20 3.86
CA ALA A 42 10.03 -14.20 4.16
C ALA A 42 9.45 -15.39 4.97
N ASN A 43 8.64 -15.13 5.98
CA ASN A 43 7.96 -16.16 6.77
C ASN A 43 6.98 -17.00 5.93
N ARG A 44 6.18 -16.33 5.08
CA ARG A 44 5.26 -17.01 4.15
C ARG A 44 6.03 -17.91 3.17
N GLN A 45 7.13 -17.40 2.61
CA GLN A 45 7.99 -18.15 1.69
C GLN A 45 8.61 -19.37 2.36
N GLY A 46 9.09 -19.23 3.61
CA GLY A 46 9.62 -20.33 4.39
C GLY A 46 8.60 -21.46 4.60
N ARG A 47 7.34 -21.14 4.89
CA ARG A 47 6.26 -22.11 4.96
C ARG A 47 5.99 -22.76 3.61
N GLN A 48 5.89 -21.96 2.55
CA GLN A 48 5.55 -22.45 1.21
C GLN A 48 6.65 -23.36 0.64
N VAL A 49 7.93 -23.02 0.82
CA VAL A 49 9.03 -23.87 0.33
C VAL A 49 9.08 -25.22 1.06
N ALA A 50 8.80 -25.23 2.37
CA ALA A 50 8.69 -26.49 3.11
C ALA A 50 7.55 -27.37 2.58
N ASP A 51 6.39 -26.78 2.27
CA ASP A 51 5.28 -27.49 1.66
C ASP A 51 5.67 -28.04 0.26
N VAL A 52 6.38 -27.26 -0.57
CA VAL A 52 6.87 -27.70 -1.90
C VAL A 52 7.82 -28.88 -1.76
N ILE A 53 8.81 -28.82 -0.86
CA ILE A 53 9.76 -29.92 -0.62
C ILE A 53 9.04 -31.18 -0.14
N ALA A 54 7.94 -31.01 0.60
CA ALA A 54 7.09 -32.12 1.04
C ALA A 54 6.13 -32.64 -0.06
N GLY A 55 6.20 -32.13 -1.28
CA GLY A 55 5.36 -32.54 -2.41
C GLY A 55 3.98 -31.91 -2.51
N LEU A 56 3.71 -30.84 -1.73
CA LEU A 56 2.46 -30.09 -1.82
C LEU A 56 2.56 -28.99 -2.88
N GLU A 57 1.47 -28.75 -3.60
CA GLU A 57 1.41 -27.67 -4.58
C GLU A 57 1.33 -26.31 -3.89
N ARG A 58 2.35 -25.47 -4.08
CA ARG A 58 2.41 -24.08 -3.66
C ARG A 58 3.07 -23.25 -4.74
N SER A 59 2.67 -21.98 -4.82
CA SER A 59 3.22 -21.04 -5.79
C SER A 59 3.49 -19.69 -5.12
N ASN A 60 4.64 -19.11 -5.44
CA ASN A 60 5.01 -17.75 -5.06
C ASN A 60 4.19 -16.76 -5.89
N LYS A 61 3.24 -16.09 -5.24
CA LYS A 61 2.39 -15.08 -5.88
C LYS A 61 3.01 -13.66 -5.90
N GLY A 62 4.21 -13.52 -5.36
CA GLY A 62 4.87 -12.23 -5.25
C GLY A 62 4.54 -11.49 -3.94
N SER A 63 4.79 -10.19 -3.94
CA SER A 63 4.56 -9.30 -2.78
C SER A 63 4.23 -7.89 -3.26
N ILE A 64 3.39 -7.17 -2.52
CA ILE A 64 3.12 -5.74 -2.74
C ILE A 64 4.10 -4.84 -1.97
N GLY A 65 4.76 -5.36 -0.94
CA GLY A 65 5.68 -4.60 -0.08
C GLY A 65 4.94 -3.72 0.93
N THR A 66 4.51 -4.32 2.06
CA THR A 66 3.86 -3.58 3.15
C THR A 66 4.80 -3.49 4.34
N ALA A 67 5.09 -2.27 4.80
CA ALA A 67 6.07 -2.00 5.84
C ALA A 67 5.59 -0.94 6.82
N ILE A 68 6.08 -1.01 8.05
CA ILE A 68 5.79 -0.06 9.12
C ILE A 68 7.04 0.18 9.96
N VAL A 69 7.21 1.41 10.42
CA VAL A 69 8.27 1.81 11.34
C VAL A 69 7.75 2.80 12.37
N ARG A 70 8.24 2.68 13.59
CA ARG A 70 8.00 3.65 14.65
C ARG A 70 9.25 4.52 14.84
N ILE A 71 9.05 5.83 14.85
CA ILE A 71 10.11 6.83 15.06
C ILE A 71 9.63 7.74 16.19
N PHE A 72 10.14 7.52 17.39
CA PHE A 72 9.68 8.17 18.63
C PHE A 72 8.16 7.98 18.82
N ASP A 73 7.38 9.06 18.82
CA ASP A 73 5.93 9.05 18.98
C ASP A 73 5.16 8.92 17.66
N LEU A 74 5.87 8.98 16.54
CA LEU A 74 5.29 8.83 15.22
C LEU A 74 5.44 7.42 14.67
N VAL A 75 4.43 7.00 13.94
CA VAL A 75 4.41 5.76 13.16
C VAL A 75 4.27 6.15 11.70
N ALA A 76 5.11 5.58 10.85
CA ALA A 76 4.99 5.69 9.40
C ALA A 76 4.85 4.29 8.79
N ALA A 77 3.92 4.15 7.86
CA ALA A 77 3.70 2.88 7.15
C ALA A 77 3.42 3.11 5.67
N SER A 78 3.67 2.09 4.88
CA SER A 78 3.43 2.12 3.43
C SER A 78 3.06 0.75 2.90
N THR A 79 2.35 0.74 1.78
CA THR A 79 2.02 -0.48 1.03
C THR A 79 2.00 -0.17 -0.47
N GLY A 80 2.38 -1.15 -1.29
CA GLY A 80 2.44 -0.98 -2.73
C GLY A 80 3.58 -0.07 -3.19
N LEU A 81 3.32 0.69 -4.25
CA LEU A 81 4.31 1.60 -4.85
C LEU A 81 4.28 2.98 -4.19
N ASN A 82 5.44 3.59 -4.01
CA ASN A 82 5.51 5.02 -3.78
C ASN A 82 5.23 5.80 -5.09
N GLU A 83 4.92 7.09 -4.98
CA GLU A 83 4.58 7.94 -6.12
C GLU A 83 5.66 7.94 -7.20
N ARG A 84 6.94 8.04 -6.81
CA ARG A 84 8.07 8.07 -7.76
C ARG A 84 8.10 6.81 -8.62
N LEU A 85 7.98 5.64 -8.00
CA LEU A 85 7.97 4.36 -8.73
C LEU A 85 6.71 4.21 -9.57
N ALA A 86 5.55 4.62 -9.07
CA ALA A 86 4.31 4.57 -9.84
C ALA A 86 4.41 5.43 -11.11
N ARG A 87 4.90 6.67 -11.00
CA ARG A 87 5.08 7.58 -12.14
C ARG A 87 6.14 7.09 -13.14
N GLN A 88 7.12 6.32 -12.70
CA GLN A 88 8.10 5.68 -13.61
C GLN A 88 7.51 4.51 -14.40
N LYS A 89 6.49 3.86 -13.87
CA LYS A 89 5.93 2.61 -14.44
C LYS A 89 4.60 2.82 -15.17
N PHE A 90 3.85 3.85 -14.84
CA PHE A 90 2.50 4.08 -15.35
C PHE A 90 2.32 5.53 -15.80
N LEU A 91 1.45 5.75 -16.78
CA LEU A 91 1.19 7.08 -17.35
C LEU A 91 0.13 7.85 -16.54
N ASP A 92 -0.96 7.20 -16.14
CA ASP A 92 -2.13 7.86 -15.55
C ASP A 92 -2.09 7.77 -14.02
N VAL A 93 -1.08 8.41 -13.41
CA VAL A 93 -0.90 8.41 -11.95
C VAL A 93 -1.44 9.69 -11.34
N ALA A 94 -2.40 9.53 -10.45
CA ALA A 94 -2.88 10.59 -9.55
C ALA A 94 -2.49 10.30 -8.10
N VAL A 95 -2.41 11.35 -7.32
CA VAL A 95 -2.04 11.31 -5.90
C VAL A 95 -2.96 12.22 -5.11
N VAL A 96 -3.41 11.74 -3.96
CA VAL A 96 -4.22 12.52 -3.03
C VAL A 96 -3.70 12.35 -1.61
N HIS A 97 -3.78 13.43 -0.83
CA HIS A 97 -3.49 13.45 0.60
C HIS A 97 -4.75 13.84 1.36
N THR A 98 -4.99 13.19 2.48
CA THR A 98 -6.04 13.58 3.43
C THR A 98 -5.50 13.55 4.84
N THR A 99 -6.00 14.48 5.66
CA THR A 99 -5.76 14.49 7.10
C THR A 99 -7.06 14.14 7.81
N GLY A 100 -7.02 13.18 8.70
CA GLY A 100 -8.14 12.76 9.54
C GLY A 100 -7.69 12.50 10.96
N LYS A 101 -8.57 11.89 11.75
CA LYS A 101 -8.28 11.42 13.11
C LYS A 101 -8.26 9.89 13.14
N ASP A 102 -7.49 9.32 14.05
CA ASP A 102 -7.46 7.87 14.28
C ASP A 102 -8.81 7.32 14.78
N HIS A 103 -9.59 8.16 15.50
CA HIS A 103 -10.98 7.91 15.90
C HIS A 103 -11.79 9.20 15.93
N ALA A 104 -13.06 9.15 16.40
CA ALA A 104 -13.95 10.31 16.42
C ALA A 104 -13.33 11.49 17.16
N GLY A 105 -13.18 12.64 16.48
CA GLY A 105 -12.43 13.80 17.01
C GLY A 105 -13.00 14.43 18.27
N TYR A 106 -14.28 14.17 18.58
CA TYR A 106 -14.92 14.61 19.82
C TYR A 106 -14.69 13.65 21.00
N TYR A 107 -14.14 12.44 20.73
CA TYR A 107 -13.81 11.48 21.79
C TYR A 107 -12.37 11.74 22.29
N PRO A 108 -12.11 11.65 23.62
CA PRO A 108 -10.82 11.97 24.18
C PRO A 108 -9.66 11.16 23.61
N GLY A 109 -8.52 11.81 23.38
CA GLY A 109 -7.27 11.18 22.97
C GLY A 109 -7.14 10.92 21.46
N ALA A 110 -8.01 11.51 20.65
CA ALA A 110 -7.89 11.47 19.19
C ALA A 110 -6.61 12.16 18.71
N SER A 111 -5.91 11.52 17.80
CA SER A 111 -4.65 12.01 17.19
C SER A 111 -4.77 12.14 15.67
N ASP A 112 -3.96 13.03 15.11
CA ASP A 112 -3.95 13.24 13.67
C ASP A 112 -3.33 12.06 12.93
N LEU A 113 -3.91 11.77 11.78
CA LEU A 113 -3.50 10.74 10.85
C LEU A 113 -3.51 11.33 9.42
N ILE A 114 -2.38 11.29 8.75
CA ILE A 114 -2.24 11.72 7.37
C ILE A 114 -2.14 10.47 6.50
N LEU A 115 -2.97 10.41 5.48
CA LEU A 115 -2.93 9.37 4.43
C LEU A 115 -2.54 9.98 3.10
N LYS A 116 -1.78 9.22 2.33
CA LYS A 116 -1.47 9.46 0.93
C LYS A 116 -1.90 8.23 0.13
N LEU A 117 -2.64 8.44 -0.95
CA LEU A 117 -3.04 7.40 -1.89
C LEU A 117 -2.46 7.67 -3.26
N ILE A 118 -1.94 6.64 -3.91
CA ILE A 118 -1.43 6.64 -5.27
C ILE A 118 -2.30 5.70 -6.10
N PHE A 119 -2.88 6.19 -7.18
CA PHE A 119 -3.86 5.44 -7.97
C PHE A 119 -3.83 5.82 -9.45
N ASN A 120 -4.49 5.02 -10.28
CA ASN A 120 -4.72 5.35 -11.69
C ASN A 120 -5.90 6.32 -11.80
N SER A 121 -5.67 7.50 -12.38
CA SER A 121 -6.68 8.56 -12.48
C SER A 121 -7.88 8.21 -13.38
N LYS A 122 -7.71 7.24 -14.30
CA LYS A 122 -8.77 6.85 -15.23
C LYS A 122 -9.56 5.63 -14.76
N THR A 123 -8.86 4.64 -14.18
CA THR A 123 -9.49 3.36 -13.81
C THR A 123 -9.78 3.25 -12.33
N GLY A 124 -9.23 4.13 -11.51
CA GLY A 124 -9.32 4.06 -10.06
C GLY A 124 -8.44 2.97 -9.41
N ARG A 125 -7.66 2.20 -10.20
CA ARG A 125 -6.81 1.13 -9.68
C ARG A 125 -5.83 1.67 -8.65
N LEU A 126 -5.73 1.00 -7.50
CA LEU A 126 -4.80 1.36 -6.44
C LEU A 126 -3.38 0.91 -6.77
N TYR A 127 -2.41 1.81 -6.65
CA TYR A 127 -0.98 1.52 -6.84
C TYR A 127 -0.22 1.46 -5.52
N GLY A 128 -0.61 2.27 -4.55
CA GLY A 128 0.03 2.28 -3.26
C GLY A 128 -0.55 3.30 -2.30
N ALA A 129 -0.12 3.20 -1.05
CA ALA A 129 -0.52 4.11 -0.01
C ALA A 129 0.59 4.33 1.02
N GLN A 130 0.57 5.48 1.66
CA GLN A 130 1.43 5.83 2.77
C GLN A 130 0.61 6.47 3.88
N ALA A 131 1.00 6.25 5.13
CA ALA A 131 0.34 6.85 6.28
C ALA A 131 1.38 7.29 7.32
N ILE A 132 1.08 8.37 8.01
CA ILE A 132 1.85 8.85 9.15
C ILE A 132 0.89 9.38 10.23
N GLY A 133 1.19 9.09 11.50
CA GLY A 133 0.42 9.52 12.65
C GLY A 133 0.95 8.92 13.94
N GLN A 134 0.28 9.17 15.05
CA GLN A 134 0.63 8.56 16.34
C GLN A 134 -0.11 7.24 16.55
N LYS A 135 -1.34 7.13 16.08
CA LYS A 135 -2.23 5.98 16.28
C LYS A 135 -2.99 5.64 15.01
N GLY A 136 -3.35 4.36 14.87
CA GLY A 136 -4.24 3.87 13.80
C GLY A 136 -3.67 3.87 12.39
N VAL A 137 -2.35 4.08 12.24
CA VAL A 137 -1.60 4.01 10.99
C VAL A 137 -1.60 2.59 10.44
N ASP A 138 -1.30 1.62 11.29
CA ASP A 138 -1.30 0.18 11.01
C ASP A 138 -2.64 -0.29 10.44
N LYS A 139 -3.74 0.00 11.17
CA LYS A 139 -5.10 -0.36 10.75
C LYS A 139 -5.39 0.12 9.31
N ARG A 140 -5.07 1.37 8.98
CA ARG A 140 -5.40 1.95 7.67
C ARG A 140 -4.52 1.39 6.56
N ILE A 141 -3.24 1.18 6.84
CA ILE A 141 -2.33 0.58 5.85
C ILE A 141 -2.66 -0.90 5.64
N ASP A 142 -3.05 -1.66 6.66
CA ASP A 142 -3.48 -3.06 6.49
C ASP A 142 -4.75 -3.17 5.64
N VAL A 143 -5.72 -2.26 5.85
CA VAL A 143 -6.92 -2.20 4.99
C VAL A 143 -6.54 -1.85 3.55
N LEU A 144 -5.70 -0.83 3.33
CA LEU A 144 -5.27 -0.43 1.99
C LEU A 144 -4.42 -1.51 1.32
N ALA A 145 -3.57 -2.22 2.06
CA ALA A 145 -2.82 -3.37 1.55
C ALA A 145 -3.76 -4.50 1.12
N THR A 146 -4.79 -4.78 1.90
CA THR A 146 -5.83 -5.76 1.57
C THR A 146 -6.62 -5.33 0.34
N ALA A 147 -7.00 -4.06 0.24
CA ALA A 147 -7.69 -3.49 -0.92
C ALA A 147 -6.85 -3.62 -2.21
N ILE A 148 -5.56 -3.25 -2.17
CA ILE A 148 -4.63 -3.41 -3.30
C ILE A 148 -4.54 -4.90 -3.70
N LYS A 149 -4.35 -5.78 -2.73
CA LYS A 149 -4.23 -7.23 -2.96
C LYS A 149 -5.51 -7.85 -3.54
N ALA A 150 -6.67 -7.36 -3.15
CA ALA A 150 -7.98 -7.78 -3.66
C ALA A 150 -8.32 -7.15 -5.03
N GLY A 151 -7.51 -6.21 -5.52
CA GLY A 151 -7.77 -5.51 -6.78
C GLY A 151 -8.89 -4.48 -6.69
N LEU A 152 -9.18 -3.96 -5.49
CA LEU A 152 -10.16 -2.91 -5.29
C LEU A 152 -9.67 -1.58 -5.90
N THR A 153 -10.62 -0.67 -6.13
CA THR A 153 -10.42 0.65 -6.71
C THR A 153 -10.72 1.76 -5.70
N ILE A 154 -10.49 3.02 -6.10
CA ILE A 154 -10.88 4.18 -5.30
C ILE A 154 -12.39 4.21 -5.02
N PHE A 155 -13.21 3.71 -5.95
CA PHE A 155 -14.66 3.64 -5.80
C PHE A 155 -15.06 2.67 -4.71
N ASP A 156 -14.39 1.51 -4.62
CA ASP A 156 -14.63 0.52 -3.58
C ASP A 156 -14.23 1.05 -2.20
N LEU A 157 -13.14 1.84 -2.10
CA LEU A 157 -12.70 2.40 -0.81
C LEU A 157 -13.76 3.27 -0.14
N SER A 158 -14.56 4.00 -0.92
CA SER A 158 -15.63 4.84 -0.40
C SER A 158 -16.79 4.03 0.20
N GLU A 159 -16.96 2.79 -0.24
CA GLU A 159 -18.05 1.89 0.13
C GLU A 159 -17.66 0.86 1.22
N LEU A 160 -16.37 0.82 1.63
CA LEU A 160 -15.94 -0.11 2.66
C LEU A 160 -16.63 0.17 4.00
N GLU A 161 -17.15 -0.89 4.62
CA GLU A 161 -17.70 -0.83 5.98
C GLU A 161 -16.62 -1.12 7.01
N PHE A 162 -16.51 -0.23 8.00
CA PHE A 162 -15.57 -0.36 9.11
C PHE A 162 -16.30 -0.50 10.43
N THR A 163 -15.70 -1.23 11.36
CA THR A 163 -16.18 -1.25 12.74
C THR A 163 -16.11 0.16 13.33
N TYR A 164 -17.25 0.67 13.82
CA TYR A 164 -17.35 2.01 14.35
C TYR A 164 -18.00 2.04 15.73
N ALA A 165 -17.31 2.68 16.64
CA ALA A 165 -17.82 3.39 17.80
C ALA A 165 -16.82 4.51 18.11
N PRO A 166 -17.20 5.58 18.83
CA PRO A 166 -16.33 6.76 19.02
C PRO A 166 -14.90 6.49 19.48
N PRO A 167 -14.61 5.50 20.34
CA PRO A 167 -13.24 5.19 20.76
C PRO A 167 -12.39 4.48 19.70
N PHE A 168 -13.00 3.90 18.66
CA PHE A 168 -12.32 2.97 17.73
C PHE A 168 -12.14 3.52 16.32
N GLY A 169 -12.91 4.50 15.93
CA GLY A 169 -12.86 5.05 14.57
C GLY A 169 -13.76 6.26 14.39
N ALA A 170 -14.05 6.61 13.17
CA ALA A 170 -15.02 7.61 12.75
C ALA A 170 -16.08 6.97 11.86
N ALA A 171 -17.29 7.52 11.82
CA ALA A 171 -18.38 7.01 10.97
C ALA A 171 -18.00 6.97 9.49
N LYS A 172 -17.19 7.94 9.05
CA LYS A 172 -16.43 7.90 7.80
C LYS A 172 -14.97 7.75 8.17
N ASP A 173 -14.44 6.52 8.03
CA ASP A 173 -13.04 6.25 8.35
C ASP A 173 -12.11 7.06 7.40
N PRO A 174 -10.89 7.42 7.80
CA PRO A 174 -9.91 8.04 6.93
C PRO A 174 -9.71 7.31 5.57
N VAL A 175 -9.90 5.99 5.52
CA VAL A 175 -9.86 5.22 4.26
C VAL A 175 -11.06 5.55 3.36
N ASN A 176 -12.27 5.68 3.91
CA ASN A 176 -13.41 6.15 3.11
C ASN A 176 -13.18 7.58 2.62
N MET A 177 -12.68 8.45 3.50
CA MET A 177 -12.45 9.86 3.17
C MET A 177 -11.42 10.05 2.06
N ILE A 178 -10.33 9.28 2.05
CA ILE A 178 -9.35 9.35 0.97
C ILE A 178 -9.90 8.76 -0.34
N GLY A 179 -10.80 7.76 -0.23
CA GLY A 179 -11.57 7.24 -1.38
C GLY A 179 -12.43 8.33 -2.03
N TYR A 180 -13.22 9.06 -1.25
CA TYR A 180 -14.03 10.19 -1.76
C TYR A 180 -13.15 11.28 -2.39
N ALA A 181 -12.05 11.66 -1.75
CA ALA A 181 -11.14 12.66 -2.29
C ALA A 181 -10.49 12.20 -3.62
N ALA A 182 -10.15 10.93 -3.73
CA ALA A 182 -9.61 10.34 -4.95
C ALA A 182 -10.65 10.30 -6.08
N ILE A 183 -11.92 9.99 -5.78
CA ILE A 183 -13.03 10.03 -6.74
C ILE A 183 -13.21 11.44 -7.28
N ASN A 184 -13.23 12.46 -6.42
CA ASN A 184 -13.36 13.86 -6.83
C ASN A 184 -12.26 14.28 -7.83
N ILE A 185 -11.02 13.77 -7.65
CA ILE A 185 -9.92 14.01 -8.60
C ILE A 185 -10.16 13.26 -9.91
N ALA A 186 -10.53 11.97 -9.85
CA ALA A 186 -10.72 11.12 -11.02
C ALA A 186 -11.89 11.63 -11.91
N GLU A 187 -12.93 12.19 -11.30
CA GLU A 187 -14.10 12.76 -11.97
C GLU A 187 -13.93 14.23 -12.38
N GLY A 188 -12.77 14.84 -12.06
CA GLY A 188 -12.49 16.24 -12.40
C GLY A 188 -13.30 17.26 -11.58
N ILE A 189 -13.88 16.85 -10.45
CA ILE A 189 -14.62 17.74 -9.53
C ILE A 189 -13.66 18.63 -8.73
N SER A 190 -12.45 18.11 -8.47
CA SER A 190 -11.42 18.83 -7.71
C SER A 190 -10.08 18.72 -8.41
N GLU A 191 -9.45 19.86 -8.67
CA GLU A 191 -8.05 19.93 -9.10
C GLU A 191 -7.16 20.09 -7.86
N THR A 192 -6.14 19.26 -7.75
CA THR A 192 -5.18 19.30 -6.64
C THR A 192 -3.78 19.55 -7.15
N VAL A 193 -3.00 20.33 -6.40
CA VAL A 193 -1.60 20.62 -6.68
C VAL A 193 -0.78 19.96 -5.58
N GLN A 194 0.26 19.24 -5.97
CA GLN A 194 1.22 18.70 -5.02
C GLN A 194 2.20 19.79 -4.59
N TRP A 195 2.72 19.70 -3.37
CA TRP A 195 3.60 20.73 -2.80
C TRP A 195 4.82 21.06 -3.70
N TYR A 196 5.35 20.07 -4.41
CA TYR A 196 6.50 20.26 -5.31
C TYR A 196 6.11 20.86 -6.68
N GLU A 197 4.82 20.98 -6.99
CA GLU A 197 4.31 21.61 -8.20
C GLU A 197 3.90 23.09 -7.95
N LEU A 198 3.87 23.50 -6.68
CA LEU A 198 3.29 24.78 -6.28
C LEU A 198 4.05 25.98 -6.87
N GLU A 199 5.38 25.96 -6.84
CA GLU A 199 6.21 27.06 -7.37
C GLU A 199 6.00 27.24 -8.88
N ASP A 200 5.99 26.12 -9.64
CA ASP A 200 5.76 26.16 -11.08
C ASP A 200 4.34 26.64 -11.43
N LYS A 201 3.34 26.23 -10.65
CA LYS A 201 1.96 26.69 -10.82
C LYS A 201 1.80 28.17 -10.52
N LEU A 202 2.40 28.67 -9.47
CA LEU A 202 2.38 30.10 -9.13
C LEU A 202 3.10 30.96 -10.18
N ALA A 203 4.13 30.45 -10.82
CA ALA A 203 4.85 31.16 -11.90
C ALA A 203 4.05 31.25 -13.22
N GLN A 204 3.06 30.38 -13.38
CA GLN A 204 2.18 30.36 -14.59
C GLN A 204 0.95 31.27 -14.46
N GLY A 205 0.66 31.82 -13.29
CA GLY A 205 -0.46 32.75 -13.03
C GLY A 205 -1.64 32.03 -12.38
#